data_794f8f7d82e7cf223bb540cddb376d3d
#
_entry.id   794f8f7d82e7cf223bb540cddb376d3d
#
_cell.length_a   1.000
_cell.length_b   1.000
_cell.length_c   1.000
_cell.angle_alpha   90.00
_cell.angle_beta   90.00
_cell.angle_gamma   90.00
#
_symmetry.space_group_name_H-M   'P 1'
#
loop_
_entity.id
_entity.type
_entity.pdbx_description
1 polymer ?
#
loop_
_entity_poly.entity_id
_entity_poly.type
_entity_poly.pdbx_seq_one_letter_code
_entity_poly.pdbx_strand_id
1 'polypeptide(L)'
;QLEGSKIFTKELCKKYKIPTAKFGIFEDSSKAKNFINNSNFPIVVKADNLASGKGVYICHGKEEAETAIDEIFNGKFGKAKNILIEEFLKGEEMSFFTIHDGVSFKTFETAQDHKRVLEGDKGKNTGGMGAYSPSRLINNELEKKIINKIIKPTLKGLSEMGFEYKGFLYTGLMIVENEPYLIEYNVRMGDPECQTILPRLKTDLIDIFLACCEKELKEINIEWKNAKSLCVVLCSNGYPDAFCLLYTSDAADEERGG
;
A
#
# COMPACT_ATOMS: atom_id res chain seq x y z
N GLN A 1 0.75 -12.74 -6.82
CA GLN A 1 2.18 -12.34 -6.82
C GLN A 1 2.36 -10.83 -6.60
N LEU A 2 1.46 -9.96 -7.14
CA LEU A 2 1.57 -8.51 -6.96
C LEU A 2 1.66 -8.08 -5.50
N GLU A 3 0.84 -8.65 -4.60
CA GLU A 3 0.90 -8.36 -3.16
C GLU A 3 1.91 -9.26 -2.43
N GLY A 4 2.07 -10.50 -2.90
CA GLY A 4 2.87 -11.52 -2.22
C GLY A 4 4.39 -11.38 -2.39
N SER A 5 4.88 -10.64 -3.39
CA SER A 5 6.31 -10.41 -3.64
C SER A 5 6.56 -8.99 -4.11
N LYS A 6 7.29 -8.25 -3.29
CA LYS A 6 7.74 -6.89 -3.64
C LYS A 6 8.74 -6.93 -4.80
N ILE A 7 9.55 -7.97 -4.88
CA ILE A 7 10.51 -8.18 -5.96
C ILE A 7 9.79 -8.38 -7.28
N PHE A 8 8.76 -9.24 -7.34
CA PHE A 8 7.95 -9.41 -8.53
C PHE A 8 7.40 -8.07 -9.04
N THR A 9 6.85 -7.26 -8.12
CA THR A 9 6.34 -5.93 -8.44
C THR A 9 7.44 -5.01 -8.97
N LYS A 10 8.64 -5.03 -8.39
CA LYS A 10 9.77 -4.20 -8.88
C LYS A 10 10.30 -4.64 -10.24
N GLU A 11 10.37 -5.95 -10.49
CA GLU A 11 10.74 -6.47 -11.81
C GLU A 11 9.69 -6.12 -12.87
N LEU A 12 8.41 -6.19 -12.53
CA LEU A 12 7.32 -5.70 -13.37
C LEU A 12 7.51 -4.21 -13.69
N CYS A 13 7.78 -3.38 -12.66
CA CYS A 13 8.03 -1.96 -12.85
C CYS A 13 9.20 -1.70 -13.78
N LYS A 14 10.31 -2.40 -13.60
CA LYS A 14 11.49 -2.29 -14.46
C LYS A 14 11.20 -2.67 -15.90
N LYS A 15 10.50 -3.81 -16.12
CA LYS A 15 10.19 -4.33 -17.46
C LYS A 15 9.23 -3.41 -18.23
N TYR A 16 8.21 -2.88 -17.56
CA TYR A 16 7.16 -2.06 -18.19
C TYR A 16 7.33 -0.57 -17.97
N LYS A 17 8.48 -0.13 -17.43
CA LYS A 17 8.84 1.27 -17.19
C LYS A 17 7.82 2.00 -16.31
N ILE A 18 7.28 1.31 -15.31
CA ILE A 18 6.39 1.88 -14.31
C ILE A 18 7.24 2.69 -13.32
N PRO A 19 6.91 3.98 -13.09
CA PRO A 19 7.64 4.81 -12.13
C PRO A 19 7.61 4.21 -10.73
N THR A 20 8.77 4.01 -10.14
CA THR A 20 8.95 3.52 -8.76
C THR A 20 10.31 3.98 -8.25
N ALA A 21 10.56 3.91 -6.94
CA ALA A 21 11.86 4.21 -6.35
C ALA A 21 12.98 3.37 -7.00
N LYS A 22 14.18 3.93 -7.14
CA LYS A 22 15.35 3.16 -7.53
C LYS A 22 15.62 2.09 -6.48
N PHE A 23 15.98 0.90 -6.93
CA PHE A 23 16.09 -0.24 -6.03
C PHE A 23 17.23 -1.20 -6.36
N GLY A 24 17.64 -1.96 -5.35
CA GLY A 24 18.51 -3.13 -5.47
C GLY A 24 17.88 -4.34 -4.77
N ILE A 25 18.10 -5.53 -5.32
CA ILE A 25 17.62 -6.80 -4.78
C ILE A 25 18.84 -7.62 -4.37
N PHE A 26 18.81 -8.18 -3.15
CA PHE A 26 19.95 -8.87 -2.56
C PHE A 26 19.53 -10.19 -1.90
N GLU A 27 20.26 -11.25 -2.23
CA GLU A 27 20.05 -12.61 -1.67
C GLU A 27 20.94 -12.88 -0.45
N ASP A 28 21.90 -12.00 -0.19
CA ASP A 28 22.79 -12.14 0.95
C ASP A 28 23.12 -10.80 1.62
N SER A 29 23.33 -10.87 2.95
CA SER A 29 23.58 -9.72 3.81
C SER A 29 24.86 -8.96 3.41
N SER A 30 25.92 -9.65 2.99
CA SER A 30 27.20 -9.01 2.66
C SER A 30 27.06 -8.13 1.42
N LYS A 31 26.37 -8.61 0.38
CA LYS A 31 26.11 -7.82 -0.85
C LYS A 31 25.22 -6.62 -0.56
N ALA A 32 24.20 -6.81 0.28
CA ALA A 32 23.33 -5.74 0.71
C ALA A 32 24.08 -4.66 1.48
N LYS A 33 24.91 -5.05 2.43
CA LYS A 33 25.77 -4.13 3.21
C LYS A 33 26.80 -3.41 2.33
N ASN A 34 27.36 -4.08 1.34
CA ASN A 34 28.25 -3.41 0.38
C ASN A 34 27.52 -2.36 -0.47
N PHE A 35 26.29 -2.62 -0.86
CA PHE A 35 25.48 -1.67 -1.63
C PHE A 35 25.21 -0.39 -0.84
N ILE A 36 24.84 -0.49 0.44
CA ILE A 36 24.53 0.69 1.26
C ILE A 36 25.74 1.56 1.59
N ASN A 37 26.97 1.06 1.45
CA ASN A 37 28.18 1.86 1.63
C ASN A 37 28.27 3.04 0.68
N ASN A 38 27.63 2.94 -0.50
CA ASN A 38 27.61 3.99 -1.53
C ASN A 38 26.24 4.62 -1.69
N SER A 39 25.30 4.36 -0.77
CA SER A 39 23.94 4.88 -0.85
C SER A 39 23.81 6.22 -0.14
N ASN A 40 22.96 7.09 -0.69
CA ASN A 40 22.56 8.32 -0.01
C ASN A 40 21.39 8.02 0.92
N PHE A 41 21.52 8.39 2.18
CA PHE A 41 20.47 8.23 3.18
C PHE A 41 19.48 9.42 3.17
N PRO A 42 18.20 9.21 3.58
CA PRO A 42 17.63 7.94 4.03
C PRO A 42 17.40 6.95 2.89
N ILE A 43 17.34 5.63 3.24
CA ILE A 43 16.97 4.53 2.35
C ILE A 43 15.87 3.69 2.99
N VAL A 44 15.20 2.86 2.19
CA VAL A 44 14.16 1.94 2.67
C VAL A 44 14.62 0.50 2.46
N VAL A 45 14.67 -0.28 3.54
CA VAL A 45 14.99 -1.72 3.52
C VAL A 45 13.70 -2.51 3.74
N LYS A 46 13.39 -3.45 2.83
CA LYS A 46 12.14 -4.21 2.84
C LYS A 46 12.40 -5.72 2.77
N ALA A 47 11.70 -6.48 3.59
CA ALA A 47 11.62 -7.93 3.44
C ALA A 47 10.71 -8.30 2.25
N ASP A 48 11.14 -9.27 1.42
CA ASP A 48 10.34 -9.78 0.31
C ASP A 48 9.41 -10.91 0.77
N ASN A 49 8.44 -10.58 1.59
CA ASN A 49 7.36 -11.48 2.03
C ASN A 49 6.15 -10.67 2.51
N LEU A 50 5.05 -11.39 2.80
CA LEU A 50 3.85 -10.84 3.42
C LEU A 50 4.12 -10.59 4.92
N ALA A 51 4.69 -9.45 5.25
CA ALA A 51 5.01 -9.07 6.63
C ALA A 51 4.00 -8.06 7.23
N SER A 52 2.80 -7.93 6.64
CA SER A 52 1.72 -7.02 7.11
C SER A 52 2.23 -5.60 7.43
N GLY A 53 3.06 -5.04 6.53
CA GLY A 53 3.67 -3.72 6.70
C GLY A 53 4.82 -3.64 7.70
N LYS A 54 5.06 -4.67 8.52
CA LYS A 54 6.09 -4.66 9.58
C LYS A 54 7.52 -4.88 9.06
N GLY A 55 7.69 -5.43 7.87
CA GLY A 55 9.00 -5.71 7.26
C GLY A 55 9.55 -4.55 6.43
N VAL A 56 9.24 -3.30 6.76
CA VAL A 56 9.70 -2.09 6.07
C VAL A 56 10.40 -1.17 7.06
N TYR A 57 11.66 -0.85 6.79
CA TYR A 57 12.51 0.00 7.60
C TYR A 57 12.91 1.24 6.80
N ILE A 58 12.64 2.42 7.34
CA ILE A 58 13.22 3.68 6.87
C ILE A 58 14.48 3.91 7.67
N CYS A 59 15.63 3.86 7.03
CA CYS A 59 16.94 3.94 7.67
C CYS A 59 17.57 5.30 7.35
N HIS A 60 17.85 6.08 8.39
CA HIS A 60 18.44 7.41 8.26
C HIS A 60 19.97 7.38 8.25
N GLY A 61 20.57 6.24 8.56
CA GLY A 61 22.01 6.05 8.59
C GLY A 61 22.39 4.61 8.31
N LYS A 62 23.72 4.41 8.12
CA LYS A 62 24.29 3.10 7.78
C LYS A 62 24.02 2.04 8.84
N GLU A 63 24.20 2.39 10.13
CA GLU A 63 24.03 1.45 11.25
C GLU A 63 22.60 0.94 11.35
N GLU A 64 21.60 1.81 11.14
CA GLU A 64 20.19 1.43 11.11
C GLU A 64 19.91 0.47 9.93
N ALA A 65 20.50 0.75 8.77
CA ALA A 65 20.33 -0.09 7.58
C ALA A 65 20.99 -1.47 7.75
N GLU A 66 22.21 -1.53 8.31
CA GLU A 66 22.88 -2.80 8.62
C GLU A 66 22.07 -3.64 9.62
N THR A 67 21.55 -3.00 10.65
CA THR A 67 20.67 -3.67 11.64
C THR A 67 19.40 -4.21 10.97
N ALA A 68 18.74 -3.42 10.13
CA ALA A 68 17.53 -3.85 9.41
C ALA A 68 17.80 -5.04 8.46
N ILE A 69 18.94 -5.00 7.75
CA ILE A 69 19.38 -6.10 6.89
C ILE A 69 19.57 -7.38 7.69
N ASP A 70 20.30 -7.31 8.81
CA ASP A 70 20.55 -8.48 9.66
C ASP A 70 19.28 -9.03 10.29
N GLU A 71 18.38 -8.18 10.80
CA GLU A 71 17.10 -8.61 11.38
C GLU A 71 16.24 -9.37 10.35
N ILE A 72 16.20 -8.90 9.09
CA ILE A 72 15.42 -9.55 8.05
C ILE A 72 16.03 -10.90 7.68
N PHE A 73 17.34 -10.98 7.45
CA PHE A 73 18.01 -12.25 7.11
C PHE A 73 18.01 -13.24 8.26
N ASN A 74 18.03 -12.78 9.52
CA ASN A 74 17.87 -13.62 10.71
C ASN A 74 16.43 -14.11 10.94
N GLY A 75 15.49 -13.74 10.07
CA GLY A 75 14.15 -14.31 10.06
C GLY A 75 13.14 -13.62 10.97
N LYS A 76 13.35 -12.37 11.39
CA LYS A 76 12.41 -11.61 12.23
C LYS A 76 10.99 -11.56 11.64
N PHE A 77 10.86 -11.61 10.31
CA PHE A 77 9.58 -11.63 9.58
C PHE A 77 9.35 -12.96 8.84
N GLY A 78 9.94 -14.06 9.30
CA GLY A 78 10.01 -15.33 8.60
C GLY A 78 11.24 -15.43 7.69
N LYS A 79 11.47 -16.61 7.08
CA LYS A 79 12.61 -16.79 6.18
C LYS A 79 12.45 -15.94 4.92
N ALA A 80 13.06 -14.78 4.90
CA ALA A 80 13.21 -13.99 3.69
C ALA A 80 14.39 -14.55 2.87
N LYS A 81 14.13 -14.94 1.61
CA LYS A 81 15.19 -15.32 0.68
C LYS A 81 15.96 -14.12 0.16
N ASN A 82 15.25 -13.01 0.03
CA ASN A 82 15.74 -11.77 -0.55
C ASN A 82 15.30 -10.58 0.28
N ILE A 83 16.06 -9.50 0.15
CA ILE A 83 15.68 -8.18 0.62
C ILE A 83 15.66 -7.20 -0.55
N LEU A 84 14.84 -6.17 -0.43
CA LEU A 84 14.77 -5.05 -1.35
C LEU A 84 15.29 -3.80 -0.62
N ILE A 85 16.21 -3.07 -1.26
CA ILE A 85 16.70 -1.77 -0.78
C ILE A 85 16.31 -0.72 -1.80
N GLU A 86 15.64 0.34 -1.34
CA GLU A 86 15.12 1.42 -2.19
C GLU A 86 15.64 2.78 -1.75
N GLU A 87 15.74 3.72 -2.70
CA GLU A 87 15.85 5.13 -2.36
C GLU A 87 14.59 5.58 -1.60
N PHE A 88 14.77 6.49 -0.66
CA PHE A 88 13.66 7.11 0.03
C PHE A 88 13.03 8.20 -0.84
N LEU A 89 11.76 8.05 -1.20
CA LEU A 89 11.01 9.06 -1.94
C LEU A 89 10.43 10.08 -0.95
N LYS A 90 10.79 11.33 -1.10
CA LYS A 90 10.24 12.42 -0.29
C LYS A 90 8.99 13.01 -0.96
N GLY A 91 7.84 12.59 -0.50
CA GLY A 91 6.54 13.00 -1.04
C GLY A 91 5.42 12.73 -0.05
N GLU A 92 4.20 12.66 -0.57
CA GLU A 92 3.01 12.31 0.20
C GLU A 92 2.40 11.01 -0.33
N GLU A 93 2.03 10.12 0.60
CA GLU A 93 1.40 8.85 0.23
C GLU A 93 -0.06 9.06 -0.17
N MET A 94 -0.51 8.30 -1.18
CA MET A 94 -1.89 8.26 -1.63
C MET A 94 -2.25 6.85 -2.06
N SER A 95 -3.45 6.40 -1.69
CA SER A 95 -4.05 5.14 -2.13
C SER A 95 -4.97 5.40 -3.32
N PHE A 96 -4.68 4.74 -4.45
CA PHE A 96 -5.48 4.81 -5.67
C PHE A 96 -6.08 3.44 -5.98
N PHE A 97 -7.39 3.39 -6.13
CA PHE A 97 -8.11 2.13 -6.33
C PHE A 97 -8.68 2.00 -7.72
N THR A 98 -8.58 0.80 -8.27
CA THR A 98 -9.24 0.41 -9.51
C THR A 98 -9.91 -0.94 -9.33
N ILE A 99 -10.99 -1.19 -10.08
CA ILE A 99 -11.64 -2.50 -10.17
C ILE A 99 -11.54 -3.00 -11.61
N HIS A 100 -11.32 -4.29 -11.79
CA HIS A 100 -10.99 -4.93 -13.05
C HIS A 100 -11.85 -6.16 -13.30
N ASP A 101 -12.25 -6.38 -14.56
CA ASP A 101 -13.02 -7.54 -15.01
C ASP A 101 -12.22 -8.52 -15.89
N GLY A 102 -10.92 -8.29 -16.05
CA GLY A 102 -10.03 -9.05 -16.91
C GLY A 102 -9.87 -8.47 -18.32
N VAL A 103 -10.80 -7.61 -18.77
CA VAL A 103 -10.79 -6.97 -20.09
C VAL A 103 -10.70 -5.45 -19.96
N SER A 104 -11.44 -4.89 -19.03
CA SER A 104 -11.50 -3.46 -18.75
C SER A 104 -11.29 -3.15 -17.27
N PHE A 105 -11.20 -1.87 -16.95
CA PHE A 105 -11.15 -1.40 -15.57
C PHE A 105 -11.90 -0.08 -15.39
N LYS A 106 -12.34 0.17 -14.17
CA LYS A 106 -12.84 1.47 -13.73
C LYS A 106 -11.98 2.00 -12.59
N THR A 107 -11.74 3.30 -12.56
CA THR A 107 -11.24 3.98 -11.37
C THR A 107 -12.30 3.88 -10.28
N PHE A 108 -11.88 3.55 -9.06
CA PHE A 108 -12.85 3.37 -7.99
C PHE A 108 -12.84 4.60 -7.09
N GLU A 109 -11.91 4.99 -6.43
CA GLU A 109 -11.74 6.27 -5.71
C GLU A 109 -10.35 6.35 -5.11
N THR A 110 -10.02 7.45 -4.48
CA THR A 110 -8.76 7.64 -3.78
C THR A 110 -8.99 7.78 -2.28
N ALA A 111 -8.00 7.42 -1.51
CA ALA A 111 -7.94 7.72 -0.10
C ALA A 111 -6.52 8.14 0.31
N GLN A 112 -6.40 8.70 1.49
CA GLN A 112 -5.12 8.97 2.11
C GLN A 112 -5.13 8.36 3.50
N ASP A 113 -4.25 7.39 3.70
CA ASP A 113 -4.05 6.66 4.95
C ASP A 113 -3.01 7.35 5.82
N HIS A 114 -3.15 7.22 7.14
CA HIS A 114 -2.24 7.73 8.15
C HIS A 114 -1.67 6.57 8.96
N LYS A 115 -0.46 6.15 8.62
CA LYS A 115 0.16 4.93 9.15
C LYS A 115 0.92 5.10 10.47
N ARG A 116 1.26 6.33 10.84
CA ARG A 116 2.03 6.58 12.05
C ARG A 116 1.15 6.67 13.29
N VAL A 117 1.60 6.03 14.37
CA VAL A 117 0.81 5.91 15.61
C VAL A 117 0.69 7.20 16.43
N LEU A 118 1.61 8.16 16.26
CA LEU A 118 1.66 9.39 17.04
C LEU A 118 1.30 10.61 16.20
N GLU A 119 0.91 11.69 16.87
CA GLU A 119 0.64 12.99 16.25
C GLU A 119 1.81 13.51 15.42
N GLY A 120 1.48 14.26 14.36
CA GLY A 120 2.47 14.88 13.48
C GLY A 120 3.22 13.86 12.63
N ASP A 121 2.60 12.74 12.27
CA ASP A 121 3.17 11.67 11.44
C ASP A 121 4.47 11.11 12.04
N LYS A 122 4.43 10.81 13.34
CA LYS A 122 5.56 10.31 14.14
C LYS A 122 5.27 8.92 14.70
N GLY A 123 6.32 8.30 15.24
CA GLY A 123 6.24 6.99 15.86
C GLY A 123 6.35 5.84 14.86
N LYS A 124 5.93 4.65 15.29
CA LYS A 124 5.99 3.42 14.50
C LYS A 124 4.90 3.38 13.42
N ASN A 125 5.18 2.70 12.32
CA ASN A 125 4.17 2.35 11.34
C ASN A 125 3.19 1.34 11.93
N THR A 126 1.92 1.49 11.55
CA THR A 126 0.80 0.62 11.94
C THR A 126 0.11 0.07 10.68
N GLY A 127 -0.99 -0.65 10.84
CA GLY A 127 -1.88 -1.05 9.75
C GLY A 127 -2.70 0.10 9.17
N GLY A 128 -2.71 1.27 9.83
CA GLY A 128 -3.50 2.46 9.51
C GLY A 128 -4.23 2.97 10.75
N MET A 129 -3.99 4.23 11.10
CA MET A 129 -4.65 4.89 12.25
C MET A 129 -5.91 5.64 11.86
N GLY A 130 -6.16 5.73 10.58
CA GLY A 130 -7.30 6.38 9.97
C GLY A 130 -7.03 6.75 8.53
N ALA A 131 -8.09 7.04 7.80
CA ALA A 131 -8.00 7.47 6.41
C ALA A 131 -9.11 8.46 6.08
N TYR A 132 -8.96 9.18 4.99
CA TYR A 132 -10.03 9.99 4.41
C TYR A 132 -10.11 9.82 2.90
N SER A 133 -11.30 10.04 2.34
CA SER A 133 -11.58 9.95 0.90
C SER A 133 -12.46 11.12 0.45
N PRO A 134 -12.22 11.72 -0.73
CA PRO A 134 -11.08 11.48 -1.62
C PRO A 134 -9.79 12.08 -1.07
N SER A 135 -8.64 11.60 -1.54
CA SER A 135 -7.36 12.25 -1.25
C SER A 135 -7.35 13.69 -1.76
N ARG A 136 -6.76 14.60 -0.98
CA ARG A 136 -6.60 16.01 -1.40
C ARG A 136 -5.60 16.19 -2.54
N LEU A 137 -4.77 15.20 -2.79
CA LEU A 137 -3.72 15.25 -3.81
C LEU A 137 -4.27 15.01 -5.21
N ILE A 138 -5.41 14.29 -5.33
CA ILE A 138 -5.94 13.90 -6.64
C ILE A 138 -6.48 15.11 -7.41
N ASN A 139 -6.13 15.15 -8.66
CA ASN A 139 -6.67 16.04 -9.66
C ASN A 139 -6.67 15.33 -11.02
N ASN A 140 -7.34 15.89 -12.03
CA ASN A 140 -7.49 15.27 -13.34
C ASN A 140 -6.15 15.00 -14.06
N GLU A 141 -5.13 15.81 -13.82
CA GLU A 141 -3.79 15.60 -14.41
C GLU A 141 -3.08 14.42 -13.75
N LEU A 142 -3.07 14.40 -12.41
CA LEU A 142 -2.46 13.32 -11.64
C LEU A 142 -3.14 11.97 -11.92
N GLU A 143 -4.47 11.95 -11.98
CA GLU A 143 -5.23 10.75 -12.33
C GLU A 143 -4.82 10.19 -13.70
N LYS A 144 -4.75 11.06 -14.71
CA LYS A 144 -4.27 10.65 -16.05
C LYS A 144 -2.84 10.11 -16.02
N LYS A 145 -1.94 10.72 -15.23
CA LYS A 145 -0.57 10.21 -15.05
C LYS A 145 -0.57 8.82 -14.42
N ILE A 146 -1.32 8.61 -13.35
CA ILE A 146 -1.44 7.32 -12.66
C ILE A 146 -1.94 6.25 -13.63
N ILE A 147 -3.04 6.53 -14.32
CA ILE A 147 -3.62 5.59 -15.28
C ILE A 147 -2.64 5.23 -16.39
N ASN A 148 -1.99 6.22 -17.01
CA ASN A 148 -1.16 5.97 -18.19
C ASN A 148 0.23 5.45 -17.84
N LYS A 149 0.84 5.90 -16.72
CA LYS A 149 2.21 5.51 -16.34
C LYS A 149 2.25 4.27 -15.44
N ILE A 150 1.16 3.94 -14.73
CA ILE A 150 1.15 2.86 -13.74
C ILE A 150 0.09 1.81 -14.06
N ILE A 151 -1.21 2.17 -14.07
CA ILE A 151 -2.28 1.16 -14.20
C ILE A 151 -2.23 0.42 -15.53
N LYS A 152 -2.26 1.14 -16.65
CA LYS A 152 -2.22 0.51 -17.99
C LYS A 152 -0.96 -0.33 -18.24
N PRO A 153 0.28 0.13 -17.91
CA PRO A 153 1.47 -0.70 -18.04
C PRO A 153 1.43 -1.95 -17.15
N THR A 154 0.86 -1.86 -15.94
CA THR A 154 0.69 -3.02 -15.05
C THR A 154 -0.21 -4.06 -15.68
N LEU A 155 -1.41 -3.65 -16.13
CA LEU A 155 -2.36 -4.56 -16.78
C LEU A 155 -1.79 -5.19 -18.03
N LYS A 156 -1.10 -4.39 -18.86
CA LYS A 156 -0.39 -4.89 -20.03
C LYS A 156 0.63 -5.95 -19.62
N GLY A 157 1.42 -5.70 -18.59
CA GLY A 157 2.42 -6.63 -18.10
C GLY A 157 1.81 -7.94 -17.61
N LEU A 158 0.74 -7.87 -16.84
CA LEU A 158 0.02 -9.06 -16.37
C LEU A 158 -0.57 -9.86 -17.53
N SER A 159 -1.20 -9.19 -18.48
CA SER A 159 -1.78 -9.85 -19.69
C SER A 159 -0.71 -10.53 -20.53
N GLU A 160 0.45 -9.90 -20.75
CA GLU A 160 1.57 -10.50 -21.49
C GLU A 160 2.20 -11.70 -20.76
N MET A 161 2.04 -11.79 -19.45
CA MET A 161 2.42 -12.95 -18.62
C MET A 161 1.34 -14.04 -18.56
N GLY A 162 0.20 -13.85 -19.25
CA GLY A 162 -0.92 -14.80 -19.26
C GLY A 162 -1.86 -14.67 -18.05
N PHE A 163 -1.78 -13.60 -17.28
CA PHE A 163 -2.67 -13.38 -16.14
C PHE A 163 -3.85 -12.48 -16.52
N GLU A 164 -5.05 -13.00 -16.37
CA GLU A 164 -6.29 -12.22 -16.42
C GLU A 164 -6.58 -11.68 -15.01
N TYR A 165 -6.42 -10.37 -14.80
CA TYR A 165 -6.63 -9.77 -13.49
C TYR A 165 -8.10 -9.37 -13.31
N LYS A 166 -8.76 -9.89 -12.26
CA LYS A 166 -10.12 -9.53 -11.84
C LYS A 166 -10.16 -9.13 -10.39
N GLY A 167 -10.97 -8.13 -10.07
CA GLY A 167 -11.16 -7.61 -8.73
C GLY A 167 -10.48 -6.29 -8.46
N PHE A 168 -10.37 -5.91 -7.20
CA PHE A 168 -9.75 -4.66 -6.78
C PHE A 168 -8.23 -4.70 -6.90
N LEU A 169 -7.68 -3.61 -7.41
CA LEU A 169 -6.26 -3.31 -7.33
C LEU A 169 -6.06 -2.03 -6.52
N TYR A 170 -5.49 -2.19 -5.34
CA TYR A 170 -4.94 -1.10 -4.55
C TYR A 170 -3.55 -0.76 -5.09
N THR A 171 -3.36 0.48 -5.41
CA THR A 171 -2.08 1.03 -5.87
C THR A 171 -1.60 2.06 -4.86
N GLY A 172 -0.63 1.68 -4.02
CA GLY A 172 0.03 2.58 -3.08
C GLY A 172 1.03 3.46 -3.80
N LEU A 173 0.85 4.76 -3.72
CA LEU A 173 1.63 5.75 -4.47
C LEU A 173 2.34 6.72 -3.53
N MET A 174 3.57 7.08 -3.88
CA MET A 174 4.23 8.29 -3.40
C MET A 174 4.09 9.38 -4.46
N ILE A 175 3.51 10.50 -4.09
CA ILE A 175 3.37 11.66 -4.97
C ILE A 175 4.51 12.64 -4.67
N VAL A 176 5.39 12.81 -5.64
CA VAL A 176 6.54 13.71 -5.57
C VAL A 176 6.39 14.76 -6.66
N GLU A 177 6.20 16.02 -6.29
CA GLU A 177 6.07 17.14 -7.25
C GLU A 177 5.02 16.87 -8.35
N ASN A 178 3.84 16.36 -7.96
CA ASN A 178 2.74 15.97 -8.86
C ASN A 178 3.09 14.83 -9.85
N GLU A 179 4.12 14.01 -9.54
CA GLU A 179 4.47 12.80 -10.27
C GLU A 179 4.24 11.58 -9.39
N PRO A 180 3.51 10.54 -9.90
CA PRO A 180 3.23 9.35 -9.14
C PRO A 180 4.35 8.32 -9.25
N TYR A 181 4.76 7.77 -8.12
CA TYR A 181 5.69 6.65 -8.01
C TYR A 181 5.02 5.50 -7.28
N LEU A 182 5.08 4.31 -7.85
CA LEU A 182 4.53 3.11 -7.22
C LEU A 182 5.36 2.70 -6.01
N ILE A 183 4.69 2.55 -4.86
CA ILE A 183 5.26 1.97 -3.64
C ILE A 183 5.01 0.46 -3.61
N GLU A 184 3.74 0.06 -3.74
CA GLU A 184 3.28 -1.32 -3.65
C GLU A 184 1.91 -1.52 -4.30
N TYR A 185 1.56 -2.78 -4.56
CA TYR A 185 0.21 -3.21 -4.88
C TYR A 185 -0.35 -4.09 -3.77
N ASN A 186 -1.68 -3.97 -3.56
CA ASN A 186 -2.46 -4.98 -2.87
C ASN A 186 -3.62 -5.41 -3.77
N VAL A 187 -4.03 -6.68 -3.69
CA VAL A 187 -5.07 -7.26 -4.55
C VAL A 187 -6.44 -7.30 -3.87
N ARG A 188 -6.69 -6.29 -3.05
CA ARG A 188 -7.89 -6.07 -2.23
C ARG A 188 -8.06 -4.59 -1.95
N MET A 189 -9.17 -4.25 -1.28
CA MET A 189 -9.33 -2.91 -0.70
C MET A 189 -8.34 -2.71 0.47
N GLY A 190 -8.01 -1.46 0.77
CA GLY A 190 -7.21 -1.10 1.93
C GLY A 190 -8.03 -1.10 3.23
N ASP A 191 -7.34 -1.19 4.33
CA ASP A 191 -7.86 -1.00 5.68
C ASP A 191 -6.97 0.04 6.38
N PRO A 192 -7.50 1.24 6.73
CA PRO A 192 -8.91 1.65 6.83
C PRO A 192 -9.50 2.40 5.61
N GLU A 193 -8.88 2.36 4.44
CA GLU A 193 -9.37 3.11 3.26
C GLU A 193 -10.75 2.62 2.79
N CYS A 194 -11.03 1.32 2.86
CA CYS A 194 -12.32 0.75 2.50
C CYS A 194 -13.47 1.42 3.26
N GLN A 195 -13.28 1.64 4.56
CA GLN A 195 -14.25 2.27 5.47
C GLN A 195 -14.51 3.74 5.12
N THR A 196 -13.61 4.39 4.36
CA THR A 196 -13.81 5.77 3.89
C THR A 196 -14.35 5.85 2.48
N ILE A 197 -14.09 4.86 1.63
CA ILE A 197 -14.50 4.86 0.23
C ILE A 197 -15.94 4.40 0.08
N LEU A 198 -16.31 3.25 0.68
CA LEU A 198 -17.63 2.64 0.49
C LEU A 198 -18.82 3.52 0.94
N PRO A 199 -18.77 4.30 2.02
CA PRO A 199 -19.85 5.20 2.40
C PRO A 199 -20.18 6.28 1.35
N ARG A 200 -19.23 6.58 0.45
CA ARG A 200 -19.39 7.54 -0.64
C ARG A 200 -19.99 6.92 -1.90
N LEU A 201 -19.95 5.60 -2.03
CA LEU A 201 -20.52 4.90 -3.18
C LEU A 201 -22.03 5.04 -3.21
N LYS A 202 -22.62 5.36 -4.39
CA LYS A 202 -24.08 5.37 -4.64
C LYS A 202 -24.53 4.12 -5.37
N THR A 203 -23.74 3.70 -6.38
CA THR A 203 -24.02 2.48 -7.15
C THR A 203 -23.94 1.28 -6.22
N ASP A 204 -24.87 0.34 -6.35
CA ASP A 204 -24.84 -0.87 -5.54
C ASP A 204 -23.53 -1.65 -5.81
N LEU A 205 -22.84 -2.03 -4.75
CA LEU A 205 -21.58 -2.74 -4.85
C LEU A 205 -21.74 -4.13 -5.48
N ILE A 206 -22.91 -4.76 -5.27
CA ILE A 206 -23.23 -6.06 -5.87
C ILE A 206 -23.36 -5.93 -7.38
N ASP A 207 -24.01 -4.89 -7.89
CA ASP A 207 -24.09 -4.64 -9.33
C ASP A 207 -22.71 -4.47 -9.96
N ILE A 208 -21.80 -3.77 -9.27
CA ILE A 208 -20.42 -3.62 -9.73
C ILE A 208 -19.70 -4.99 -9.76
N PHE A 209 -19.92 -5.82 -8.76
CA PHE A 209 -19.31 -7.16 -8.71
C PHE A 209 -19.87 -8.09 -9.79
N LEU A 210 -21.17 -8.05 -10.04
CA LEU A 210 -21.80 -8.80 -11.13
C LEU A 210 -21.21 -8.39 -12.47
N ALA A 211 -21.18 -7.09 -12.77
CA ALA A 211 -20.58 -6.57 -14.00
C ALA A 211 -19.07 -6.96 -14.12
N CYS A 212 -18.35 -7.01 -13.01
CA CYS A 212 -16.97 -7.48 -12.99
C CYS A 212 -16.85 -8.98 -13.33
N CYS A 213 -17.74 -9.82 -12.80
CA CYS A 213 -17.75 -11.26 -13.10
C CYS A 213 -18.13 -11.54 -14.54
N GLU A 214 -19.11 -10.81 -15.09
CA GLU A 214 -19.66 -10.96 -16.44
C GLU A 214 -18.84 -10.28 -17.53
N LYS A 215 -17.75 -9.57 -17.17
CA LYS A 215 -16.89 -8.78 -18.07
C LYS A 215 -17.62 -7.60 -18.72
N GLU A 216 -18.58 -7.05 -18.01
CA GLU A 216 -19.42 -5.92 -18.43
C GLU A 216 -19.11 -4.64 -17.65
N LEU A 217 -17.99 -4.59 -16.95
CA LEU A 217 -17.59 -3.44 -16.12
C LEU A 217 -17.52 -2.13 -16.92
N LYS A 218 -17.26 -2.22 -18.22
CA LYS A 218 -17.24 -1.06 -19.11
C LYS A 218 -18.62 -0.38 -19.22
N GLU A 219 -19.68 -1.15 -19.15
CA GLU A 219 -21.06 -0.69 -19.35
C GLU A 219 -21.68 -0.07 -18.07
N ILE A 220 -21.17 -0.44 -16.88
CA ILE A 220 -21.70 0.10 -15.63
C ILE A 220 -21.20 1.54 -15.40
N ASN A 221 -22.10 2.43 -14.96
CA ASN A 221 -21.72 3.75 -14.48
C ASN A 221 -21.60 3.73 -12.96
N ILE A 222 -20.40 3.94 -12.43
CA ILE A 222 -20.16 4.01 -10.99
C ILE A 222 -20.36 5.44 -10.52
N GLU A 223 -21.41 5.66 -9.73
CA GLU A 223 -21.75 6.96 -9.17
C GLU A 223 -21.28 7.12 -7.72
N TRP A 224 -20.87 8.34 -7.41
CA TRP A 224 -20.34 8.70 -6.10
C TRP A 224 -21.15 9.84 -5.48
N LYS A 225 -21.26 9.82 -4.15
CA LYS A 225 -21.78 10.97 -3.38
C LYS A 225 -20.74 12.09 -3.44
N ASN A 226 -21.20 13.31 -3.70
CA ASN A 226 -20.35 14.50 -3.59
C ASN A 226 -20.17 14.88 -2.10
N ALA A 227 -19.40 14.04 -1.39
CA ALA A 227 -19.13 14.16 0.02
C ALA A 227 -17.72 13.68 0.33
N LYS A 228 -17.18 14.08 1.46
CA LYS A 228 -15.94 13.54 2.03
C LYS A 228 -16.28 12.54 3.11
N SER A 229 -15.42 11.55 3.30
CA SER A 229 -15.55 10.55 4.36
C SER A 229 -14.25 10.44 5.12
N LEU A 230 -14.34 10.23 6.42
CA LEU A 230 -13.22 10.06 7.34
C LEU A 230 -13.46 8.82 8.21
N CYS A 231 -12.41 8.04 8.41
CA CYS A 231 -12.37 6.95 9.37
C CYS A 231 -11.24 7.21 10.38
N VAL A 232 -11.52 6.99 11.65
CA VAL A 232 -10.51 7.01 12.73
C VAL A 232 -10.49 5.63 13.38
N VAL A 233 -9.31 5.04 13.49
CA VAL A 233 -9.11 3.73 14.11
C VAL A 233 -8.82 3.93 15.59
N LEU A 234 -9.71 3.44 16.45
CA LEU A 234 -9.50 3.36 17.88
C LEU A 234 -8.75 2.07 18.21
N CYS A 235 -7.64 2.18 18.93
CA CYS A 235 -6.82 1.03 19.29
C CYS A 235 -6.49 1.03 20.77
N SER A 236 -6.22 -0.16 21.31
CA SER A 236 -5.77 -0.32 22.69
C SER A 236 -4.43 0.35 22.94
N ASN A 237 -4.22 0.80 24.18
CA ASN A 237 -2.95 1.39 24.58
C ASN A 237 -1.80 0.37 24.38
N GLY A 238 -0.69 0.85 23.83
CA GLY A 238 0.48 0.04 23.48
C GLY A 238 0.56 -0.39 22.01
N TYR A 239 -0.55 -0.31 21.25
CA TYR A 239 -0.52 -0.59 19.80
C TYR A 239 0.49 0.32 19.07
N PRO A 240 1.28 -0.18 18.08
CA PRO A 240 1.24 -1.51 17.43
C PRO A 240 2.14 -2.59 18.08
N ASP A 241 2.70 -2.31 19.27
CA ASP A 241 3.51 -3.25 20.03
C ASP A 241 2.62 -4.22 20.84
N ALA A 242 3.10 -4.68 21.99
CA ALA A 242 2.29 -5.49 22.89
C ALA A 242 1.15 -4.65 23.49
N PHE A 243 -0.08 -5.05 23.26
CA PHE A 243 -1.29 -4.41 23.79
C PHE A 243 -2.22 -5.42 24.45
N CYS A 244 -3.03 -4.93 25.37
CA CYS A 244 -3.98 -5.78 26.09
C CYS A 244 -5.27 -5.96 25.27
N LEU A 245 -5.60 -7.21 24.94
CA LEU A 245 -6.84 -7.55 24.21
C LEU A 245 -8.08 -7.54 25.12
N LEU A 246 -7.90 -7.54 26.45
CA LEU A 246 -8.99 -7.59 27.43
C LEU A 246 -9.43 -6.19 27.89
N TYR A 247 -8.79 -5.14 27.44
CA TYR A 247 -9.06 -3.75 27.89
C TYR A 247 -10.50 -3.29 27.60
N THR A 248 -11.13 -3.86 26.56
CA THR A 248 -12.51 -3.53 26.18
C THR A 248 -13.54 -4.32 27.00
N SER A 249 -13.20 -5.48 27.57
CA SER A 249 -14.09 -6.25 28.42
C SER A 249 -14.18 -5.70 29.84
N ASP A 250 -13.07 -5.19 30.39
CA ASP A 250 -13.06 -4.59 31.72
C ASP A 250 -13.86 -3.28 31.78
N ALA A 251 -13.82 -2.46 30.74
CA ALA A 251 -14.63 -1.23 30.65
C ALA A 251 -16.14 -1.51 30.58
N ALA A 252 -16.53 -2.66 29.99
CA ALA A 252 -17.95 -3.06 29.92
C ALA A 252 -18.47 -3.66 31.22
N ASP A 253 -17.60 -4.24 32.04
CA ASP A 253 -17.96 -4.81 33.35
C ASP A 253 -18.06 -3.75 34.45
N GLU A 254 -17.30 -2.66 34.37
CA GLU A 254 -17.37 -1.54 35.30
C GLU A 254 -18.69 -0.75 35.20
N GLU A 255 -19.33 -0.68 34.02
CA GLU A 255 -20.65 -0.06 33.84
C GLU A 255 -21.83 -0.91 34.43
N ARG A 256 -21.60 -2.18 34.77
CA ARG A 256 -22.63 -3.06 35.35
C ARG A 256 -22.60 -3.15 36.87
N GLY A 257 -21.70 -2.45 37.51
CA GLY A 257 -21.51 -2.40 38.95
C GLY A 257 -22.04 -1.15 39.65
N GLY A 258 -22.96 -0.41 39.02
CA GLY A 258 -23.64 0.74 39.60
C GLY A 258 -25.15 0.50 39.79
#